data_24c20fe21f8cf9fad4ae5227e85ed9b9
#
_entry.id   24c20fe21f8cf9fad4ae5227e85ed9b9
#
_cell.length_a   1.000
_cell.length_b   1.000
_cell.length_c   1.000
_cell.angle_alpha   90.00
_cell.angle_beta   90.00
_cell.angle_gamma   90.00
#
_symmetry.space_group_name_H-M   'P 1'
#
loop_
_entity.id
_entity.type
_entity.pdbx_description
1 polymer ?
#
loop_
_entity_poly.entity_id
_entity_poly.type
_entity_poly.pdbx_seq_one_letter_code
_entity_poly.pdbx_strand_id
1 'polypeptide(L)'
;MTNGFELHIAKETRRHENRVALVPAVVAKLQKLGIEPHLEPGAGEAARIPDADYTAAGATIGAAPAETRLFFRVQPPSLADIQLMPEGSILCSFIYAQREPEVVKALRDRRITCFAMELIPRITRAQAMDALSSQAALA
;
A
#
# COMPACT_ATOMS: atom_id res chain seq x y z
N MET A 1 -19.43 7.29 13.65
CA MET A 1 -18.93 5.97 13.28
C MET A 1 -18.76 5.92 11.77
N THR A 2 -17.55 5.73 11.31
CA THR A 2 -17.30 5.64 9.89
C THR A 2 -17.64 4.25 9.40
N ASN A 3 -18.37 4.15 8.30
CA ASN A 3 -18.64 2.87 7.65
C ASN A 3 -17.55 2.53 6.64
N GLY A 4 -16.36 3.10 6.84
CA GLY A 4 -15.27 2.94 5.91
C GLY A 4 -14.29 1.86 6.31
N PHE A 5 -13.38 1.57 5.39
CA PHE A 5 -12.28 0.66 5.63
C PHE A 5 -11.04 1.45 5.98
N GLU A 6 -10.28 0.94 6.93
CA GLU A 6 -8.99 1.51 7.27
C GLU A 6 -7.92 0.92 6.35
N LEU A 7 -7.04 1.77 5.85
CA LEU A 7 -5.95 1.38 4.97
C LEU A 7 -4.63 1.77 5.62
N HIS A 8 -3.67 0.86 5.59
CA HIS A 8 -2.31 1.12 6.07
C HIS A 8 -1.35 1.21 4.88
N ILE A 9 -0.55 2.28 4.86
CA ILE A 9 0.54 2.45 3.89
C ILE A 9 1.85 2.48 4.67
N ALA A 10 2.67 1.45 4.46
CA ALA A 10 3.96 1.34 5.13
C ALA A 10 5.02 2.20 4.46
N LYS A 11 6.00 2.63 5.25
CA LYS A 11 7.23 3.18 4.70
C LYS A 11 8.02 2.04 4.07
N GLU A 12 8.43 2.22 2.82
CA GLU A 12 9.25 1.22 2.12
C GLU A 12 10.64 1.18 2.72
N THR A 13 11.14 -0.01 2.98
CA THR A 13 12.45 -0.19 3.62
C THR A 13 13.46 -0.93 2.76
N ARG A 14 13.06 -1.46 1.61
CA ARG A 14 14.00 -2.13 0.72
C ARG A 14 14.98 -1.13 0.12
N ARG A 15 16.22 -1.57 0.01
CA ARG A 15 17.30 -0.76 -0.55
C ARG A 15 16.93 -0.25 -1.94
N HIS A 16 17.20 1.02 -2.19
CA HIS A 16 16.92 1.71 -3.46
C HIS A 16 15.45 1.87 -3.82
N GLU A 17 14.53 1.57 -2.89
CA GLU A 17 13.12 1.84 -3.13
C GLU A 17 12.77 3.25 -2.65
N ASN A 18 12.44 4.13 -3.58
CA ASN A 18 12.08 5.52 -3.29
C ASN A 18 10.59 5.78 -3.47
N ARG A 19 9.85 4.83 -4.01
CA ARG A 19 8.42 5.00 -4.26
C ARG A 19 7.62 4.78 -2.98
N VAL A 20 6.42 5.31 -2.98
CA VAL A 20 5.44 5.10 -1.91
C VAL A 20 4.12 4.64 -2.54
N ALA A 21 3.38 3.83 -1.83
CA ALA A 21 2.18 3.19 -2.39
C ALA A 21 0.97 4.14 -2.50
N LEU A 22 1.06 5.35 -1.97
CA LEU A 22 -0.02 6.33 -2.03
C LEU A 22 0.56 7.72 -2.20
N VAL A 23 -0.03 8.51 -3.10
CA VAL A 23 0.31 9.93 -3.26
C VAL A 23 -0.85 10.78 -2.77
N PRO A 24 -0.58 12.02 -2.30
CA PRO A 24 -1.64 12.87 -1.73
C PRO A 24 -2.83 13.09 -2.67
N ALA A 25 -2.59 13.18 -3.97
CA ALA A 25 -3.65 13.42 -4.95
C ALA A 25 -4.72 12.31 -4.98
N VAL A 26 -4.41 11.12 -4.49
CA VAL A 26 -5.31 9.96 -4.51
C VAL A 26 -6.14 9.87 -3.23
N VAL A 27 -5.74 10.56 -2.16
CA VAL A 27 -6.41 10.46 -0.86
C VAL A 27 -7.90 10.76 -0.95
N ALA A 28 -8.28 11.83 -1.63
CA ALA A 28 -9.70 12.20 -1.76
C ALA A 28 -10.51 11.13 -2.47
N LYS A 29 -9.92 10.47 -3.47
CA LYS A 29 -10.59 9.37 -4.20
C LYS A 29 -10.84 8.17 -3.29
N LEU A 30 -9.87 7.84 -2.44
CA LEU A 30 -10.03 6.77 -1.48
C LEU A 30 -11.12 7.09 -0.47
N GLN A 31 -11.14 8.32 0.03
CA GLN A 31 -12.15 8.73 1.00
C GLN A 31 -13.57 8.69 0.42
N LYS A 32 -13.73 9.01 -0.87
CA LYS A 32 -15.02 8.88 -1.54
C LYS A 32 -15.49 7.43 -1.60
N LEU A 33 -14.56 6.48 -1.60
CA LEU A 33 -14.85 5.05 -1.58
C LEU A 33 -15.02 4.50 -0.15
N GLY A 34 -14.93 5.37 0.86
CA GLY A 34 -15.02 4.95 2.26
C GLY A 34 -13.73 4.38 2.82
N ILE A 35 -12.61 4.68 2.18
CA ILE A 35 -11.29 4.18 2.61
C ILE A 35 -10.53 5.31 3.29
N GLU A 36 -10.09 5.07 4.53
CA GLU A 36 -9.36 6.05 5.33
C GLU A 36 -7.87 5.66 5.41
N PRO A 37 -6.98 6.38 4.71
CA PRO A 37 -5.56 6.04 4.71
C PRO A 37 -4.83 6.51 5.95
N HIS A 38 -3.99 5.63 6.48
CA HIS A 38 -3.05 5.89 7.56
C HIS A 38 -1.66 5.55 7.06
N LEU A 39 -0.74 6.52 7.09
CA LEU A 39 0.62 6.31 6.61
C LEU A 39 1.60 6.32 7.77
N GLU A 40 2.60 5.44 7.71
CA GLU A 40 3.72 5.53 8.64
C GLU A 40 4.39 6.90 8.49
N PRO A 41 4.86 7.50 9.60
CA PRO A 41 5.63 8.74 9.51
C PRO A 41 6.81 8.57 8.56
N GLY A 42 6.97 9.53 7.66
CA GLY A 42 8.06 9.50 6.70
C GLY A 42 7.85 8.57 5.51
N ALA A 43 6.67 7.98 5.34
CA ALA A 43 6.41 7.03 4.25
C ALA A 43 6.71 7.62 2.87
N GLY A 44 6.45 8.90 2.67
CA GLY A 44 6.68 9.57 1.38
C GLY A 44 8.01 10.29 1.25
N GLU A 45 8.85 10.29 2.27
CA GLU A 45 10.07 11.10 2.27
C GLU A 45 11.03 10.75 1.12
N ALA A 46 11.22 9.46 0.85
CA ALA A 46 12.11 9.05 -0.23
C ALA A 46 11.57 9.45 -1.60
N ALA A 47 10.26 9.63 -1.73
CA ALA A 47 9.62 10.15 -2.92
C ALA A 47 9.50 11.68 -2.91
N ARG A 48 10.10 12.33 -1.91
CA ARG A 48 10.08 13.78 -1.71
C ARG A 48 8.68 14.32 -1.43
N ILE A 49 7.88 13.53 -0.74
CA ILE A 49 6.53 13.92 -0.32
C ILE A 49 6.53 13.99 1.21
N PRO A 50 6.50 15.20 1.79
CA PRO A 50 6.49 15.33 3.26
C PRO A 50 5.16 14.89 3.85
N ASP A 51 5.18 14.48 5.12
CA ASP A 51 3.98 14.08 5.84
C ASP A 51 2.87 15.14 5.79
N ALA A 52 3.27 16.41 5.83
CA ALA A 52 2.31 17.52 5.80
C ALA A 52 1.45 17.54 4.54
N ASP A 53 1.97 17.05 3.41
CA ASP A 53 1.21 17.00 2.17
C ASP A 53 0.08 15.96 2.28
N TYR A 54 0.35 14.86 2.96
CA TYR A 54 -0.67 13.84 3.19
C TYR A 54 -1.76 14.33 4.15
N THR A 55 -1.36 14.96 5.25
CA THR A 55 -2.34 15.49 6.21
C THR A 55 -3.19 16.60 5.58
N ALA A 56 -2.59 17.45 4.76
CA ALA A 56 -3.33 18.49 4.03
C ALA A 56 -4.35 17.88 3.06
N ALA A 57 -4.06 16.69 2.52
CA ALA A 57 -4.99 15.99 1.63
C ALA A 57 -6.07 15.21 2.38
N GLY A 58 -5.98 15.10 3.71
CA GLY A 58 -6.96 14.43 4.54
C GLY A 58 -6.56 13.06 5.07
N ALA A 59 -5.34 12.61 4.81
CA ALA A 59 -4.84 11.35 5.35
C ALA A 59 -4.35 11.53 6.79
N THR A 60 -4.21 10.43 7.51
CA THR A 60 -3.68 10.40 8.87
C THR A 60 -2.24 9.88 8.85
N ILE A 61 -1.35 10.58 9.53
CA ILE A 61 0.01 10.11 9.73
C ILE A 61 0.08 9.45 11.12
N GLY A 62 0.48 8.19 11.15
CA GLY A 62 0.58 7.44 12.39
C GLY A 62 0.17 5.99 12.22
N ALA A 63 0.04 5.29 13.35
CA ALA A 63 -0.35 3.90 13.34
C ALA A 63 -1.80 3.72 12.86
N ALA A 64 -2.02 2.73 12.01
CA ALA A 64 -3.38 2.38 11.61
C ALA A 64 -4.08 1.66 12.77
N PRO A 65 -5.43 1.75 12.84
CA PRO A 65 -6.19 1.02 13.84
C PRO A 65 -5.91 -0.49 13.80
N ALA A 66 -6.05 -1.14 14.95
CA ALA A 66 -5.76 -2.57 15.06
C ALA A 66 -6.65 -3.44 14.16
N GLU A 67 -7.85 -2.97 13.86
CA GLU A 67 -8.79 -3.67 12.97
C GLU A 67 -8.51 -3.48 11.49
N THR A 68 -7.46 -2.76 11.13
CA THR A 68 -7.10 -2.54 9.73
C THR A 68 -6.87 -3.85 9.00
N ARG A 69 -7.50 -3.99 7.83
CA ARG A 69 -7.42 -5.20 7.00
C ARG A 69 -6.95 -4.93 5.58
N LEU A 70 -6.68 -3.68 5.23
CA LEU A 70 -6.26 -3.28 3.89
C LEU A 70 -4.87 -2.65 3.97
N PHE A 71 -3.95 -3.17 3.14
CA PHE A 71 -2.55 -2.78 3.17
C PHE A 71 -2.04 -2.52 1.76
N PHE A 72 -1.43 -1.38 1.55
CA PHE A 72 -0.79 -1.03 0.28
C PHE A 72 0.71 -0.92 0.48
N ARG A 73 1.46 -1.55 -0.42
CA ARG A 73 2.91 -1.48 -0.44
C ARG A 73 3.40 -1.41 -1.89
N VAL A 74 4.63 -0.95 -2.07
CA VAL A 74 5.31 -1.02 -3.37
C VAL A 74 6.06 -2.35 -3.47
N GLN A 75 7.01 -2.57 -2.58
CA GLN A 75 7.80 -3.81 -2.56
C GLN A 75 7.11 -4.91 -1.76
N PRO A 76 7.41 -6.18 -2.08
CA PRO A 76 6.87 -7.28 -1.29
C PRO A 76 7.15 -7.08 0.20
N PRO A 77 6.19 -7.42 1.06
CA PRO A 77 6.40 -7.30 2.51
C PRO A 77 7.44 -8.31 2.99
N SER A 78 8.11 -7.99 4.10
CA SER A 78 8.98 -8.96 4.77
C SER A 78 8.12 -10.02 5.47
N LEU A 79 8.75 -11.12 5.88
CA LEU A 79 8.03 -12.13 6.65
C LEU A 79 7.53 -11.56 7.97
N ALA A 80 8.31 -10.67 8.60
CA ALA A 80 7.88 -9.99 9.83
C ALA A 80 6.66 -9.10 9.59
N ASP A 81 6.64 -8.38 8.48
CA ASP A 81 5.49 -7.54 8.12
C ASP A 81 4.22 -8.37 7.98
N ILE A 82 4.34 -9.54 7.33
CA ILE A 82 3.20 -10.43 7.11
C ILE A 82 2.64 -10.93 8.45
N GLN A 83 3.52 -11.23 9.42
CA GLN A 83 3.10 -11.68 10.74
C GLN A 83 2.32 -10.62 11.50
N LEU A 84 2.55 -9.33 11.19
CA LEU A 84 1.82 -8.23 11.82
C LEU A 84 0.47 -7.96 11.15
N MET A 85 0.24 -8.50 9.96
CA MET A 85 -1.04 -8.32 9.28
C MET A 85 -2.07 -9.30 9.86
N PRO A 86 -3.27 -8.82 10.20
CA PRO A 86 -4.31 -9.72 10.68
C PRO A 86 -4.67 -10.78 9.63
N GLU A 87 -5.04 -11.97 10.10
CA GLU A 87 -5.52 -13.02 9.21
C GLU A 87 -6.72 -12.52 8.42
N GLY A 88 -6.76 -12.85 7.13
CA GLY A 88 -7.85 -12.42 6.26
C GLY A 88 -7.70 -11.02 5.69
N SER A 89 -6.53 -10.38 5.90
CA SER A 89 -6.26 -9.06 5.33
C SER A 89 -6.17 -9.09 3.81
N ILE A 90 -6.23 -7.90 3.21
CA ILE A 90 -6.05 -7.70 1.77
C ILE A 90 -4.78 -6.88 1.58
N LEU A 91 -3.89 -7.37 0.73
CA LEU A 91 -2.63 -6.70 0.41
C LEU A 91 -2.59 -6.37 -1.09
N CYS A 92 -2.30 -5.12 -1.41
CA CYS A 92 -2.01 -4.70 -2.78
C CYS A 92 -0.54 -4.29 -2.85
N SER A 93 0.24 -5.01 -3.65
CA SER A 93 1.69 -4.80 -3.71
C SER A 93 2.27 -5.49 -4.93
N PHE A 94 3.45 -5.07 -5.37
CA PHE A 94 4.25 -5.90 -6.25
C PHE A 94 4.77 -7.06 -5.41
N ILE A 95 4.66 -8.29 -5.90
CA ILE A 95 5.00 -9.49 -5.14
C ILE A 95 6.17 -10.25 -5.77
N TYR A 96 6.20 -10.32 -7.13
CA TYR A 96 7.23 -11.06 -7.84
C TYR A 96 7.35 -12.50 -7.32
N ALA A 97 6.23 -13.22 -7.37
CA ALA A 97 6.06 -14.52 -6.73
C ALA A 97 7.20 -15.51 -7.01
N GLN A 98 7.74 -15.48 -8.23
CA GLN A 98 8.83 -16.39 -8.60
C GLN A 98 10.12 -16.11 -7.86
N ARG A 99 10.32 -14.87 -7.42
CA ARG A 99 11.51 -14.46 -6.66
C ARG A 99 11.31 -14.49 -5.15
N GLU A 100 10.05 -14.56 -4.72
CA GLU A 100 9.70 -14.44 -3.31
C GLU A 100 8.79 -15.60 -2.86
N PRO A 101 9.23 -16.87 -3.05
CA PRO A 101 8.36 -18.02 -2.71
C PRO A 101 7.99 -18.08 -1.23
N GLU A 102 8.88 -17.64 -0.34
CA GLU A 102 8.61 -17.62 1.09
C GLU A 102 7.54 -16.60 1.47
N VAL A 103 7.53 -15.45 0.78
CA VAL A 103 6.50 -14.42 0.98
C VAL A 103 5.14 -14.98 0.56
N VAL A 104 5.07 -15.63 -0.59
CA VAL A 104 3.83 -16.24 -1.09
C VAL A 104 3.30 -17.26 -0.10
N LYS A 105 4.18 -18.12 0.41
CA LYS A 105 3.80 -19.13 1.39
C LYS A 105 3.24 -18.50 2.66
N ALA A 106 3.93 -17.47 3.18
CA ALA A 106 3.50 -16.78 4.39
C ALA A 106 2.14 -16.10 4.23
N LEU A 107 1.91 -15.47 3.08
CA LEU A 107 0.62 -14.84 2.76
C LEU A 107 -0.49 -15.88 2.73
N ARG A 108 -0.23 -17.03 2.09
CA ARG A 108 -1.18 -18.13 2.04
C ARG A 108 -1.51 -18.66 3.44
N ASP A 109 -0.49 -18.89 4.26
CA ASP A 109 -0.65 -19.46 5.58
C ASP A 109 -1.46 -18.54 6.51
N ARG A 110 -1.38 -17.22 6.31
CA ARG A 110 -2.19 -16.26 7.06
C ARG A 110 -3.49 -15.89 6.35
N ARG A 111 -3.83 -16.57 5.27
CA ARG A 111 -5.06 -16.33 4.50
C ARG A 111 -5.21 -14.88 4.03
N ILE A 112 -4.12 -14.29 3.64
CA ILE A 112 -4.13 -12.92 3.11
C ILE A 112 -4.43 -12.96 1.62
N THR A 113 -5.44 -12.21 1.20
CA THR A 113 -5.74 -12.03 -0.22
C THR A 113 -4.77 -11.00 -0.78
N CYS A 114 -4.03 -11.38 -1.81
CA CYS A 114 -3.04 -10.49 -2.39
C CYS A 114 -3.36 -10.16 -3.84
N PHE A 115 -3.39 -8.87 -4.15
CA PHE A 115 -3.44 -8.37 -5.51
C PHE A 115 -2.02 -8.00 -5.92
N ALA A 116 -1.40 -8.86 -6.74
CA ALA A 116 -0.04 -8.63 -7.22
C ALA A 116 -0.09 -7.62 -8.37
N MET A 117 0.44 -6.43 -8.12
CA MET A 117 0.32 -5.30 -9.06
C MET A 117 0.99 -5.58 -10.40
N GLU A 118 2.05 -6.39 -10.42
CA GLU A 118 2.71 -6.75 -11.68
C GLU A 118 1.85 -7.61 -12.59
N LEU A 119 0.78 -8.22 -12.06
CA LEU A 119 -0.13 -9.08 -12.82
C LEU A 119 -1.36 -8.34 -13.33
N ILE A 120 -1.54 -7.06 -12.98
CA ILE A 120 -2.67 -6.28 -13.45
C ILE A 120 -2.45 -5.93 -14.92
N PRO A 121 -3.41 -6.27 -15.83
CA PRO A 121 -3.24 -5.99 -17.24
C PRO A 121 -3.10 -4.49 -17.53
N ARG A 122 -2.23 -4.15 -18.49
CA ARG A 122 -2.02 -2.76 -18.90
C ARG A 122 -3.02 -2.36 -19.99
N ILE A 123 -4.31 -2.41 -19.64
CA ILE A 123 -5.39 -1.92 -20.48
C ILE A 123 -5.86 -0.57 -19.95
N THR A 124 -6.62 0.17 -20.75
CA THR A 124 -7.04 1.52 -20.38
C THR A 124 -7.66 1.60 -18.98
N ARG A 125 -8.52 0.64 -18.62
CA ARG A 125 -9.17 0.63 -17.31
C ARG A 125 -8.22 0.30 -16.18
N ALA A 126 -7.24 -0.57 -16.42
CA ALA A 126 -6.30 -1.03 -15.40
C ALA A 126 -5.14 -0.07 -15.22
N GLN A 127 -4.82 0.78 -16.20
CA GLN A 127 -3.70 1.70 -16.10
C GLN A 127 -3.82 2.65 -14.91
N ALA A 128 -5.02 3.03 -14.54
CA ALA A 128 -5.24 3.88 -13.37
C ALA A 128 -4.84 3.19 -12.06
N MET A 129 -4.75 1.85 -12.07
CA MET A 129 -4.36 1.04 -10.92
C MET A 129 -2.89 0.62 -10.98
N ASP A 130 -2.19 0.90 -12.08
CA ASP A 130 -0.80 0.51 -12.26
C ASP A 130 0.11 1.43 -11.45
N ALA A 131 0.59 0.93 -10.32
CA ALA A 131 1.43 1.71 -9.41
C ALA A 131 2.75 2.11 -10.04
N LEU A 132 3.34 1.28 -10.91
CA LEU A 132 4.59 1.61 -11.57
C LEU A 132 4.41 2.77 -12.54
N SER A 133 3.38 2.73 -13.37
CA SER A 133 3.10 3.80 -14.32
C SER A 133 2.76 5.10 -13.59
N SER A 134 1.95 5.03 -12.53
CA SER A 134 1.60 6.19 -11.73
C SER A 134 2.82 6.81 -11.06
N GLN A 135 3.70 5.99 -10.50
CA GLN A 135 4.91 6.46 -9.82
C GLN A 135 5.91 7.02 -10.83
N ALA A 136 6.05 6.40 -12.00
CA ALA A 136 6.94 6.89 -13.05
C ALA A 136 6.51 8.27 -13.54
N ALA A 137 5.22 8.55 -13.61
CA ALA A 137 4.71 9.85 -14.02
C ALA A 137 5.03 10.96 -13.02
N LEU A 138 5.30 10.60 -11.76
CA LEU A 138 5.65 11.55 -10.69
C LEU A 138 7.15 11.77 -10.57
N ALA A 139 7.94 10.88 -11.13
CA ALA A 139 9.38 11.01 -11.12
C ALA A 139 9.86 12.01 -12.16
#